data_130f373529302855241be32b6cc24dcf
#
_entry.id   130f373529302855241be32b6cc24dcf
#
_cell.length_a   1.000
_cell.length_b   1.000
_cell.length_c   1.000
_cell.angle_alpha   90.00
_cell.angle_beta   90.00
_cell.angle_gamma   90.00
#
_symmetry.space_group_name_H-M   'P 1'
#
loop_
_entity.id
_entity.type
_entity.pdbx_description
1 polymer ?
#
loop_
_entity_poly.entity_id
_entity_poly.type
_entity_poly.pdbx_seq_one_letter_code
_entity_poly.pdbx_strand_id
1 'polypeptide(L)'
;YTLNYSFTTAQEIMQGLLAGKVDHAVLGEPFLSIALRKDSTLQILADLNRPDSVSSGFAQTAILYAPAIKKSQKAIDSLLHLSCRFAVEQPEQAIRILEKEKIFASGMLTPESIERCKIDYRTASEAQENILRFLQLIGQYEPKALGGKMPDEKFYK
;
A
#
# COMPACT_ATOMS: atom_id res chain seq x y z
N TYR A 1 -22.30 -1.66 -10.20
CA TYR A 1 -21.98 -0.59 -9.24
C TYR A 1 -21.58 0.68 -9.97
N THR A 2 -22.03 1.84 -9.48
CA THR A 2 -21.59 3.14 -9.98
C THR A 2 -20.52 3.68 -9.06
N LEU A 3 -19.36 4.07 -9.63
CA LEU A 3 -18.28 4.68 -8.86
C LEU A 3 -18.66 6.10 -8.46
N ASN A 4 -18.53 6.41 -7.18
CA ASN A 4 -18.78 7.74 -6.63
C ASN A 4 -17.45 8.42 -6.30
N TYR A 5 -17.13 9.49 -6.99
CA TYR A 5 -15.91 10.29 -6.81
C TYR A 5 -16.13 11.58 -6.02
N SER A 6 -17.26 11.72 -5.32
CA SER A 6 -17.56 12.92 -4.52
C SER A 6 -16.68 13.08 -3.29
N PHE A 7 -16.08 12.01 -2.82
CA PHE A 7 -15.14 12.02 -1.71
C PHE A 7 -13.71 12.02 -2.24
N THR A 8 -12.89 12.93 -1.76
CA THR A 8 -11.54 13.17 -2.31
C THR A 8 -10.42 12.59 -1.46
N THR A 9 -10.70 12.25 -0.20
CA THR A 9 -9.73 11.69 0.72
C THR A 9 -10.21 10.38 1.35
N ALA A 10 -9.28 9.51 1.73
CA ALA A 10 -9.61 8.27 2.43
C ALA A 10 -10.37 8.52 3.74
N GLN A 11 -10.09 9.63 4.42
CA GLN A 11 -10.82 10.04 5.63
C GLN A 11 -12.28 10.39 5.32
N GLU A 12 -12.54 11.15 4.26
CA GLU A 12 -13.90 11.50 3.83
C GLU A 12 -14.69 10.25 3.40
N ILE A 13 -14.04 9.35 2.66
CA ILE A 13 -14.64 8.06 2.25
C ILE A 13 -15.05 7.25 3.50
N MET A 14 -14.15 7.11 4.48
CA MET A 14 -14.45 6.43 5.74
C MET A 14 -15.61 7.08 6.48
N GLN A 15 -15.63 8.41 6.59
CA GLN A 15 -16.71 9.14 7.26
C GLN A 15 -18.04 8.98 6.51
N GLY A 16 -18.01 8.98 5.18
CA GLY A 16 -19.19 8.75 4.34
C GLY A 16 -19.79 7.36 4.56
N LEU A 17 -18.94 6.33 4.64
CA LEU A 17 -19.35 4.96 4.94
C LEU A 17 -19.97 4.85 6.34
N LEU A 18 -19.29 5.38 7.37
CA LEU A 18 -19.77 5.35 8.75
C LEU A 18 -21.06 6.17 8.98
N ALA A 19 -21.30 7.17 8.15
CA ALA A 19 -22.51 7.98 8.17
C ALA A 19 -23.66 7.41 7.32
N GLY A 20 -23.48 6.22 6.71
CA GLY A 20 -24.48 5.59 5.85
C GLY A 20 -24.76 6.36 4.54
N LYS A 21 -23.83 7.23 4.11
CA LYS A 21 -23.96 7.97 2.83
C LYS A 21 -23.57 7.13 1.63
N VAL A 22 -22.80 6.08 1.85
CA VAL A 22 -22.41 5.06 0.88
C VAL A 22 -22.46 3.70 1.54
N ASP A 23 -22.84 2.66 0.79
CA ASP A 23 -22.95 1.29 1.28
C ASP A 23 -21.64 0.50 1.09
N HIS A 24 -20.77 0.94 0.18
CA HIS A 24 -19.50 0.30 -0.15
C HIS A 24 -18.40 1.36 -0.27
N ALA A 25 -17.20 1.01 0.16
CA ALA A 25 -16.05 1.90 0.07
C ALA A 25 -14.77 1.11 -0.20
N VAL A 26 -13.82 1.73 -0.92
CA VAL A 26 -12.44 1.24 -1.04
C VAL A 26 -11.60 2.03 -0.05
N LEU A 27 -11.03 1.34 0.93
CA LEU A 27 -10.23 1.93 1.99
C LEU A 27 -8.89 1.20 2.10
N GLY A 28 -7.83 1.98 2.24
CA GLY A 28 -6.53 1.46 2.67
C GLY A 28 -6.32 1.61 4.18
N GLU A 29 -5.24 1.03 4.70
CA GLU A 29 -4.82 1.25 6.08
C GLU A 29 -4.24 2.67 6.28
N PRO A 30 -4.42 3.30 7.43
CA PRO A 30 -5.09 2.81 8.64
C PRO A 30 -6.61 3.01 8.68
N PHE A 31 -7.21 3.62 7.66
CA PHE A 31 -8.64 4.00 7.66
C PHE A 31 -9.58 2.80 7.68
N LEU A 32 -9.18 1.68 7.03
CA LEU A 32 -9.93 0.43 7.10
C LEU A 32 -10.02 -0.09 8.55
N SER A 33 -8.88 -0.16 9.26
CA SER A 33 -8.86 -0.58 10.67
C SER A 33 -9.67 0.34 11.56
N ILE A 34 -9.63 1.66 11.32
CA ILE A 34 -10.41 2.63 12.08
C ILE A 34 -11.91 2.43 11.82
N ALA A 35 -12.31 2.22 10.58
CA ALA A 35 -13.72 1.98 10.24
C ALA A 35 -14.27 0.72 10.92
N LEU A 36 -13.55 -0.42 10.79
CA LEU A 36 -13.94 -1.70 11.41
C LEU A 36 -14.05 -1.63 12.94
N ARG A 37 -13.24 -0.81 13.61
CA ARG A 37 -13.34 -0.60 15.07
C ARG A 37 -14.53 0.29 15.47
N LYS A 38 -14.89 1.24 14.59
CA LYS A 38 -16.01 2.15 14.85
C LYS A 38 -17.36 1.51 14.59
N ASP A 39 -17.42 0.59 13.65
CA ASP A 39 -18.63 -0.13 13.28
C ASP A 39 -18.28 -1.61 13.01
N SER A 40 -18.61 -2.46 13.98
CA SER A 40 -18.38 -3.90 13.92
C SER A 40 -19.29 -4.64 12.95
N THR A 41 -20.28 -3.97 12.36
CA THR A 41 -21.15 -4.58 11.33
C THR A 41 -20.52 -4.53 9.94
N LEU A 42 -19.49 -3.70 9.76
CA LEU A 42 -18.76 -3.63 8.48
C LEU A 42 -18.01 -4.93 8.18
N GLN A 43 -18.01 -5.31 6.93
CA GLN A 43 -17.33 -6.51 6.44
C GLN A 43 -16.42 -6.18 5.27
N ILE A 44 -15.26 -6.87 5.21
CA ILE A 44 -14.36 -6.79 4.06
C ILE A 44 -14.91 -7.71 2.96
N LEU A 45 -15.36 -7.13 1.86
CA LEU A 45 -15.90 -7.86 0.72
C LEU A 45 -14.80 -8.44 -0.19
N ALA A 46 -13.69 -7.72 -0.34
CA ALA A 46 -12.57 -8.12 -1.21
C ALA A 46 -11.25 -7.51 -0.73
N ASP A 47 -10.18 -8.27 -0.86
CA ASP A 47 -8.80 -7.78 -0.71
C ASP A 47 -8.25 -7.41 -2.09
N LEU A 48 -8.20 -6.12 -2.40
CA LEU A 48 -7.72 -5.63 -3.68
C LEU A 48 -6.20 -5.74 -3.85
N ASN A 49 -5.46 -6.07 -2.79
CA ASN A 49 -4.04 -6.43 -2.89
C ASN A 49 -3.85 -7.83 -3.50
N ARG A 50 -4.89 -8.64 -3.49
CA ARG A 50 -4.93 -9.98 -4.09
C ARG A 50 -6.21 -10.13 -4.90
N PRO A 51 -6.29 -9.51 -6.08
CA PRO A 51 -7.52 -9.52 -6.89
C PRO A 51 -7.86 -10.91 -7.44
N ASP A 52 -6.89 -11.82 -7.47
CA ASP A 52 -7.08 -13.22 -7.83
C ASP A 52 -6.24 -14.14 -6.93
N SER A 53 -6.63 -15.41 -6.84
CA SER A 53 -5.95 -16.42 -6.00
C SER A 53 -4.54 -16.78 -6.48
N VAL A 54 -4.16 -16.38 -7.66
CA VAL A 54 -2.87 -16.70 -8.31
C VAL A 54 -1.89 -15.53 -8.18
N SER A 55 -2.40 -14.31 -7.99
CA SER A 55 -1.57 -13.11 -7.92
C SER A 55 -0.77 -13.04 -6.63
N SER A 56 0.52 -12.75 -6.75
CA SER A 56 1.40 -12.40 -5.63
C SER A 56 1.15 -10.97 -5.11
N GLY A 57 0.08 -10.31 -5.57
CA GLY A 57 -0.20 -8.90 -5.28
C GLY A 57 0.45 -7.95 -6.29
N PHE A 58 0.32 -6.66 -6.00
CA PHE A 58 0.87 -5.59 -6.82
C PHE A 58 1.97 -4.85 -6.09
N ALA A 59 2.95 -4.32 -6.84
CA ALA A 59 3.88 -3.33 -6.32
C ALA A 59 3.13 -2.00 -6.11
N GLN A 60 2.76 -1.70 -4.86
CA GLN A 60 1.95 -0.51 -4.53
C GLN A 60 2.78 0.75 -4.36
N THR A 61 4.06 0.61 -4.01
CA THR A 61 4.95 1.72 -3.70
C THR A 61 6.30 1.46 -4.31
N ALA A 62 6.90 2.47 -4.93
CA ALA A 62 8.26 2.45 -5.41
C ALA A 62 9.11 3.46 -4.65
N ILE A 63 10.32 3.08 -4.27
CA ILE A 63 11.32 3.98 -3.68
C ILE A 63 12.28 4.39 -4.78
N LEU A 64 12.37 5.70 -5.02
CA LEU A 64 13.23 6.27 -6.05
C LEU A 64 14.47 6.89 -5.41
N TYR A 65 15.63 6.60 -5.98
CA TYR A 65 16.89 7.15 -5.54
C TYR A 65 17.36 8.29 -6.44
N ALA A 66 17.73 9.41 -5.84
CA ALA A 66 18.48 10.43 -6.56
C ALA A 66 19.88 9.91 -6.90
N PRO A 67 20.48 10.32 -8.05
CA PRO A 67 21.82 9.87 -8.47
C PRO A 67 22.91 10.07 -7.41
N ALA A 68 22.79 11.11 -6.60
CA ALA A 68 23.73 11.43 -5.52
C ALA A 68 23.81 10.33 -4.43
N ILE A 69 22.74 9.52 -4.25
CA ILE A 69 22.65 8.49 -3.21
C ILE A 69 23.18 7.13 -3.70
N LYS A 70 23.54 7.02 -4.97
CA LYS A 70 23.95 5.73 -5.57
C LYS A 70 25.04 4.98 -4.78
N LYS A 71 25.98 5.71 -4.18
CA LYS A 71 27.05 5.09 -3.36
C LYS A 71 26.53 4.43 -2.08
N SER A 72 25.42 4.89 -1.54
CA SER A 72 24.81 4.37 -0.30
C SER A 72 23.63 3.44 -0.57
N GLN A 73 23.29 3.19 -1.83
CA GLN A 73 22.11 2.41 -2.21
C GLN A 73 22.06 1.07 -1.52
N LYS A 74 23.12 0.26 -1.57
CA LYS A 74 23.16 -1.06 -0.94
C LYS A 74 22.89 -1.03 0.58
N ALA A 75 23.40 -0.01 1.28
CA ALA A 75 23.16 0.13 2.71
C ALA A 75 21.70 0.52 2.99
N ILE A 76 21.14 1.40 2.17
CA ILE A 76 19.72 1.80 2.27
C ILE A 76 18.81 0.61 1.95
N ASP A 77 19.09 -0.14 0.89
CA ASP A 77 18.33 -1.35 0.53
C ASP A 77 18.31 -2.36 1.68
N SER A 78 19.48 -2.60 2.31
CA SER A 78 19.58 -3.49 3.46
C SER A 78 18.77 -3.00 4.65
N LEU A 79 18.79 -1.70 4.94
CA LEU A 79 18.01 -1.11 6.03
C LEU A 79 16.51 -1.19 5.76
N LEU A 80 16.07 -0.93 4.53
CA LEU A 80 14.67 -1.03 4.13
C LEU A 80 14.17 -2.47 4.24
N HIS A 81 14.95 -3.42 3.73
CA HIS A 81 14.64 -4.85 3.86
C HIS A 81 14.47 -5.27 5.32
N LEU A 82 15.43 -4.91 6.18
CA LEU A 82 15.37 -5.21 7.61
C LEU A 82 14.18 -4.53 8.30
N SER A 83 13.89 -3.27 7.95
CA SER A 83 12.75 -2.53 8.51
C SER A 83 11.41 -3.13 8.13
N CYS A 84 11.24 -3.50 6.85
CA CYS A 84 10.03 -4.16 6.38
C CYS A 84 9.84 -5.52 7.07
N ARG A 85 10.91 -6.31 7.16
CA ARG A 85 10.89 -7.60 7.84
C ARG A 85 10.58 -7.46 9.33
N PHE A 86 11.19 -6.49 10.01
CA PHE A 86 10.89 -6.19 11.41
C PHE A 86 9.42 -5.81 11.62
N ALA A 87 8.85 -4.99 10.74
CA ALA A 87 7.44 -4.60 10.84
C ALA A 87 6.49 -5.82 10.73
N VAL A 88 6.82 -6.79 9.89
CA VAL A 88 6.01 -8.01 9.70
C VAL A 88 6.22 -9.02 10.84
N GLU A 89 7.48 -9.24 11.27
CA GLU A 89 7.82 -10.23 12.29
C GLU A 89 7.50 -9.75 13.71
N GLN A 90 7.53 -8.44 13.97
CA GLN A 90 7.35 -7.84 15.30
C GLN A 90 6.39 -6.63 15.24
N PRO A 91 5.15 -6.83 14.79
CA PRO A 91 4.23 -5.72 14.49
C PRO A 91 3.93 -4.83 15.71
N GLU A 92 3.78 -5.38 16.91
CA GLU A 92 3.53 -4.57 18.11
C GLU A 92 4.72 -3.67 18.47
N GLN A 93 5.95 -4.16 18.25
CA GLN A 93 7.14 -3.35 18.51
C GLN A 93 7.28 -2.25 17.45
N ALA A 94 7.04 -2.59 16.18
CA ALA A 94 7.05 -1.62 15.10
C ALA A 94 6.01 -0.51 15.33
N ILE A 95 4.79 -0.86 15.73
CA ILE A 95 3.73 0.09 16.06
C ILE A 95 4.17 1.01 17.21
N ARG A 96 4.71 0.45 18.30
CA ARG A 96 5.20 1.26 19.42
C ARG A 96 6.28 2.27 19.01
N ILE A 97 7.17 1.90 18.10
CA ILE A 97 8.19 2.81 17.55
C ILE A 97 7.53 3.92 16.73
N LEU A 98 6.61 3.57 15.82
CA LEU A 98 5.90 4.53 14.97
C LEU A 98 5.08 5.55 15.80
N GLU A 99 4.45 5.11 16.87
CA GLU A 99 3.72 5.97 17.81
C GLU A 99 4.66 6.86 18.62
N LYS A 100 5.75 6.29 19.16
CA LYS A 100 6.76 7.03 19.91
C LYS A 100 7.39 8.15 19.08
N GLU A 101 7.71 7.85 17.83
CA GLU A 101 8.27 8.81 16.88
C GLU A 101 7.19 9.74 16.26
N LYS A 102 5.92 9.62 16.70
CA LYS A 102 4.78 10.44 16.25
C LYS A 102 4.51 10.38 14.74
N ILE A 103 4.89 9.26 14.10
CA ILE A 103 4.59 9.01 12.68
C ILE A 103 3.11 8.67 12.52
N PHE A 104 2.57 7.91 13.47
CA PHE A 104 1.14 7.66 13.61
C PHE A 104 0.66 8.02 15.01
N ALA A 105 -0.58 8.48 15.12
CA ALA A 105 -1.20 8.68 16.42
C ALA A 105 -1.45 7.34 17.13
N SER A 106 -1.38 7.34 18.46
CA SER A 106 -1.58 6.11 19.24
C SER A 106 -2.94 5.46 18.96
N GLY A 107 -2.90 4.15 18.77
CA GLY A 107 -4.08 3.34 18.47
C GLY A 107 -4.59 3.43 17.03
N MET A 108 -3.90 4.11 16.12
CA MET A 108 -4.27 4.11 14.69
C MET A 108 -3.97 2.77 14.01
N LEU A 109 -2.85 2.15 14.36
CA LEU A 109 -2.41 0.88 13.80
C LEU A 109 -2.67 -0.27 14.77
N THR A 110 -2.86 -1.47 14.21
CA THR A 110 -2.94 -2.74 14.93
C THR A 110 -2.07 -3.78 14.21
N PRO A 111 -1.69 -4.90 14.86
CA PRO A 111 -0.98 -5.97 14.18
C PRO A 111 -1.69 -6.44 12.91
N GLU A 112 -3.02 -6.56 12.94
CA GLU A 112 -3.84 -6.96 11.79
C GLU A 112 -3.78 -5.91 10.67
N SER A 113 -3.65 -4.61 11.00
CA SER A 113 -3.46 -3.57 9.98
C SER A 113 -2.13 -3.70 9.27
N ILE A 114 -1.06 -4.05 10.00
CA ILE A 114 0.25 -4.34 9.41
C ILE A 114 0.18 -5.56 8.50
N GLU A 115 -0.48 -6.63 8.95
CA GLU A 115 -0.68 -7.85 8.14
C GLU A 115 -1.43 -7.54 6.83
N ARG A 116 -2.50 -6.73 6.89
CA ARG A 116 -3.25 -6.32 5.69
C ARG A 116 -2.47 -5.43 4.73
N CYS A 117 -1.46 -4.68 5.22
CA CYS A 117 -0.57 -3.92 4.35
C CYS A 117 0.27 -4.79 3.40
N LYS A 118 0.41 -6.09 3.68
CA LYS A 118 1.20 -7.03 2.86
C LYS A 118 2.61 -6.50 2.57
N ILE A 119 3.28 -5.98 3.61
CA ILE A 119 4.60 -5.40 3.50
C ILE A 119 5.59 -6.46 3.04
N ASP A 120 6.19 -6.24 1.87
CA ASP A 120 7.23 -7.09 1.29
C ASP A 120 8.19 -6.19 0.49
N TYR A 121 9.43 -6.09 0.95
CA TYR A 121 10.46 -5.31 0.27
C TYR A 121 11.18 -6.18 -0.76
N ARG A 122 11.20 -5.70 -1.99
CA ARG A 122 11.96 -6.31 -3.10
C ARG A 122 12.74 -5.23 -3.83
N THR A 123 13.92 -5.60 -4.30
CA THR A 123 14.66 -4.74 -5.23
C THR A 123 13.89 -4.60 -6.53
N ALA A 124 14.16 -3.52 -7.29
CA ALA A 124 13.48 -3.31 -8.57
C ALA A 124 13.70 -4.48 -9.55
N SER A 125 14.89 -5.09 -9.52
CA SER A 125 15.21 -6.26 -10.35
C SER A 125 14.36 -7.49 -9.97
N GLU A 126 14.18 -7.77 -8.68
CA GLU A 126 13.37 -8.89 -8.20
C GLU A 126 11.87 -8.66 -8.44
N ALA A 127 11.43 -7.41 -8.40
CA ALA A 127 10.03 -7.03 -8.59
C ALA A 127 9.66 -6.73 -10.05
N GLN A 128 10.61 -6.79 -10.99
CA GLN A 128 10.43 -6.33 -12.37
C GLN A 128 9.19 -6.92 -13.05
N GLU A 129 9.00 -8.23 -12.95
CA GLU A 129 7.86 -8.91 -13.57
C GLU A 129 6.52 -8.43 -12.99
N ASN A 130 6.44 -8.31 -11.66
CA ASN A 130 5.24 -7.84 -10.97
C ASN A 130 4.93 -6.38 -11.31
N ILE A 131 5.96 -5.53 -11.40
CA ILE A 131 5.81 -4.12 -11.79
C ILE A 131 5.33 -4.03 -13.24
N LEU A 132 5.94 -4.77 -14.16
CA LEU A 132 5.52 -4.79 -15.58
C LEU A 132 4.07 -5.23 -15.73
N ARG A 133 3.68 -6.31 -15.06
CA ARG A 133 2.29 -6.81 -15.07
C ARG A 133 1.31 -5.76 -14.56
N PHE A 134 1.64 -5.07 -13.48
CA PHE A 134 0.79 -4.00 -12.93
C PHE A 134 0.69 -2.81 -13.88
N LEU A 135 1.80 -2.36 -14.45
CA LEU A 135 1.80 -1.27 -15.43
C LEU A 135 1.03 -1.63 -16.72
N GLN A 136 1.14 -2.88 -17.19
CA GLN A 136 0.34 -3.37 -18.30
C GLN A 136 -1.16 -3.29 -18.00
N LEU A 137 -1.56 -3.68 -16.78
CA LEU A 137 -2.95 -3.57 -16.33
C LEU A 137 -3.42 -2.10 -16.31
N ILE A 138 -2.64 -1.20 -15.75
CA ILE A 138 -2.94 0.25 -15.78
C ILE A 138 -3.05 0.74 -17.23
N GLY A 139 -2.15 0.32 -18.11
CA GLY A 139 -2.16 0.70 -19.52
C GLY A 139 -3.41 0.27 -20.29
N GLN A 140 -4.07 -0.79 -19.86
CA GLN A 140 -5.35 -1.23 -20.44
C GLN A 140 -6.53 -0.32 -20.05
N TYR A 141 -6.54 0.18 -18.82
CA TYR A 141 -7.67 0.95 -18.29
C TYR A 141 -7.44 2.46 -18.34
N GLU A 142 -6.21 2.94 -18.11
CA GLU A 142 -5.85 4.36 -18.11
C GLU A 142 -4.45 4.57 -18.74
N PRO A 143 -4.33 4.48 -20.08
CA PRO A 143 -3.03 4.60 -20.77
C PRO A 143 -2.29 5.92 -20.49
N LYS A 144 -3.03 7.00 -20.22
CA LYS A 144 -2.44 8.31 -19.92
C LYS A 144 -1.65 8.33 -18.61
N ALA A 145 -2.01 7.47 -17.65
CA ALA A 145 -1.29 7.34 -16.38
C ALA A 145 0.17 6.88 -16.56
N LEU A 146 0.49 6.21 -17.69
CA LEU A 146 1.83 5.75 -18.01
C LEU A 146 2.71 6.79 -18.73
N GLY A 147 2.20 8.01 -18.96
CA GLY A 147 2.96 9.03 -19.71
C GLY A 147 3.28 8.62 -21.15
N GLY A 148 2.51 7.71 -21.73
CA GLY A 148 2.58 7.30 -23.13
C GLY A 148 3.58 6.18 -23.48
N LYS A 149 4.36 5.67 -22.52
CA LYS A 149 5.29 4.54 -22.77
C LYS A 149 5.54 3.71 -21.52
N MET A 150 5.83 2.43 -21.74
CA MET A 150 6.30 1.54 -20.67
C MET A 150 7.77 1.84 -20.31
N PRO A 151 8.16 1.61 -19.03
CA PRO A 151 9.57 1.71 -18.62
C PRO A 151 10.45 0.74 -19.39
N ASP A 152 11.68 1.17 -19.70
CA ASP A 152 12.70 0.30 -20.28
C ASP A 152 13.48 -0.48 -19.18
N GLU A 153 14.36 -1.38 -19.59
CA GLU A 153 15.16 -2.19 -18.67
C GLU A 153 16.05 -1.36 -17.72
N LYS A 154 16.40 -0.12 -18.08
CA LYS A 154 17.23 0.75 -17.24
C LYS A 154 16.49 1.26 -16.02
N PHE A 155 15.16 1.26 -16.07
CA PHE A 155 14.31 1.64 -14.95
C PHE A 155 14.45 0.71 -13.74
N TYR A 156 14.80 -0.55 -13.97
CA TYR A 156 14.89 -1.59 -12.94
C TYR A 156 16.32 -1.83 -12.43
N LYS A 157 17.28 -1.00 -12.79
CA LYS A 157 18.71 -1.16 -12.44
C LYS A 157 19.16 -0.26 -11.31
#